data_eb6ae1f2500fb53c81da4bc80ef847f3
#
_entry.id   eb6ae1f2500fb53c81da4bc80ef847f3
#
_cell.length_a   1.000
_cell.length_b   1.000
_cell.length_c   1.000
_cell.angle_alpha   90.00
_cell.angle_beta   90.00
_cell.angle_gamma   90.00
#
_symmetry.space_group_name_H-M   'P 1'
#
loop_
_entity.id
_entity.type
_entity.pdbx_description
1 polymer ?
#
loop_
_entity_poly.entity_id
_entity_poly.type
_entity_poly.pdbx_seq_one_letter_code
_entity_poly.pdbx_strand_id
1 'polypeptide(L)'
;VAAGKEGKLVFVDCYTPSCGPCKFMARHIFPMDSCGAYMNPRFVSVMKDLEAEGNTYIAKKYNVRIYPTFLILRTDGSLYAKLEGGAVKYARKFLNRVDGALALGEMEERYTAGDRGVDLLTAYVDALMHPAPMKARSIINDYVVTLSVDDMACDANLELIKRLGDAECDGYIHMVDNRAGVASKIGKKRFGSVLDAIY
;
A
#
# COMPACT_ATOMS: atom_id res chain seq x y z
N VAL A 1 -16.99 -9.69 18.97
CA VAL A 1 -17.48 -10.01 17.64
C VAL A 1 -16.73 -11.24 17.12
N ALA A 2 -17.29 -12.03 16.17
CA ALA A 2 -16.76 -13.32 15.72
C ALA A 2 -15.27 -13.27 15.29
N ALA A 3 -14.88 -12.28 14.51
CA ALA A 3 -13.49 -12.14 14.03
C ALA A 3 -12.45 -12.08 15.17
N GLY A 4 -12.75 -11.38 16.26
CA GLY A 4 -11.83 -11.29 17.41
C GLY A 4 -11.64 -12.62 18.14
N LYS A 5 -12.66 -13.49 18.16
CA LYS A 5 -12.58 -14.82 18.75
C LYS A 5 -11.78 -15.80 17.89
N GLU A 6 -11.72 -15.56 16.59
CA GLU A 6 -11.06 -16.44 15.62
C GLU A 6 -9.67 -15.93 15.20
N GLY A 7 -9.22 -14.77 15.71
CA GLY A 7 -7.94 -14.16 15.31
C GLY A 7 -7.88 -13.74 13.84
N LYS A 8 -9.05 -13.51 13.20
CA LYS A 8 -9.17 -13.17 11.78
C LYS A 8 -9.40 -11.69 11.59
N LEU A 9 -9.03 -11.20 10.38
CA LEU A 9 -9.44 -9.88 9.91
C LEU A 9 -10.92 -9.91 9.46
N VAL A 10 -11.53 -8.74 9.35
CA VAL A 10 -12.89 -8.58 8.81
C VAL A 10 -12.77 -8.11 7.37
N PHE A 11 -13.35 -8.86 6.44
CA PHE A 11 -13.47 -8.46 5.04
C PHE A 11 -14.87 -7.91 4.80
N VAL A 12 -14.97 -6.64 4.35
CA VAL A 12 -16.26 -5.97 4.08
C VAL A 12 -16.36 -5.68 2.59
N ASP A 13 -17.29 -6.35 1.91
CA ASP A 13 -17.70 -5.98 0.55
C ASP A 13 -18.69 -4.81 0.62
N CYS A 14 -18.23 -3.63 0.26
CA CYS A 14 -19.02 -2.41 0.19
C CYS A 14 -19.64 -2.30 -1.20
N TYR A 15 -20.96 -2.38 -1.27
CA TYR A 15 -21.71 -2.33 -2.54
C TYR A 15 -22.90 -1.36 -2.49
N THR A 16 -23.53 -1.14 -3.65
CA THR A 16 -24.83 -0.53 -3.78
C THR A 16 -25.75 -1.41 -4.65
N PRO A 17 -27.08 -1.32 -4.51
CA PRO A 17 -28.03 -2.12 -5.31
C PRO A 17 -27.93 -1.86 -6.82
N SER A 18 -27.48 -0.68 -7.24
CA SER A 18 -27.30 -0.30 -8.64
C SER A 18 -25.96 -0.77 -9.25
N CYS A 19 -24.99 -1.21 -8.40
CA CYS A 19 -23.64 -1.56 -8.83
C CYS A 19 -23.59 -2.87 -9.63
N GLY A 20 -23.47 -2.79 -10.95
CA GLY A 20 -23.34 -3.96 -11.85
C GLY A 20 -22.10 -4.82 -11.55
N PRO A 21 -20.90 -4.21 -11.43
CA PRO A 21 -19.67 -4.94 -11.06
C PRO A 21 -19.78 -5.68 -9.71
N CYS A 22 -20.46 -5.10 -8.71
CA CYS A 22 -20.67 -5.76 -7.42
C CYS A 22 -21.53 -7.02 -7.57
N LYS A 23 -22.63 -6.92 -8.34
CA LYS A 23 -23.49 -8.07 -8.65
C LYS A 23 -22.72 -9.18 -9.36
N PHE A 24 -21.81 -8.82 -10.25
CA PHE A 24 -20.95 -9.79 -10.94
C PHE A 24 -20.05 -10.52 -9.95
N MET A 25 -19.38 -9.80 -9.05
CA MET A 25 -18.51 -10.39 -8.02
C MET A 25 -19.30 -11.36 -7.12
N ALA A 26 -20.46 -10.91 -6.62
CA ALA A 26 -21.32 -11.71 -5.75
C ALA A 26 -21.84 -13.00 -6.40
N ARG A 27 -22.11 -12.98 -7.74
CA ARG A 27 -22.67 -14.12 -8.44
C ARG A 27 -21.63 -15.08 -9.01
N HIS A 28 -20.45 -14.58 -9.38
CA HIS A 28 -19.51 -15.35 -10.20
C HIS A 28 -18.11 -15.53 -9.59
N ILE A 29 -17.74 -14.71 -8.61
CA ILE A 29 -16.39 -14.78 -8.00
C ILE A 29 -16.45 -15.33 -6.58
N PHE A 30 -17.25 -14.74 -5.71
CA PHE A 30 -17.31 -15.14 -4.30
C PHE A 30 -17.82 -16.56 -4.08
N PRO A 31 -18.75 -17.11 -4.90
CA PRO A 31 -19.21 -18.49 -4.74
C PRO A 31 -18.22 -19.56 -5.23
N MET A 32 -17.09 -19.16 -5.85
CA MET A 32 -16.10 -20.13 -6.30
C MET A 32 -15.41 -20.81 -5.11
N ASP A 33 -15.24 -22.12 -5.14
CA ASP A 33 -14.57 -22.91 -4.09
C ASP A 33 -13.18 -22.36 -3.75
N SER A 34 -12.41 -21.97 -4.77
CA SER A 34 -11.09 -21.36 -4.60
C SER A 34 -11.14 -20.04 -3.84
N CYS A 35 -12.20 -19.25 -4.00
CA CYS A 35 -12.39 -18.02 -3.25
C CYS A 35 -12.72 -18.35 -1.77
N GLY A 36 -13.66 -19.25 -1.52
CA GLY A 36 -14.01 -19.70 -0.18
C GLY A 36 -12.82 -20.32 0.57
N ALA A 37 -12.08 -21.22 -0.09
CA ALA A 37 -10.90 -21.86 0.48
C ALA A 37 -9.80 -20.88 0.88
N TYR A 38 -9.63 -19.78 0.13
CA TYR A 38 -8.69 -18.72 0.45
C TYR A 38 -9.20 -17.78 1.55
N MET A 39 -10.44 -17.29 1.40
CA MET A 39 -11.00 -16.22 2.23
C MET A 39 -11.39 -16.69 3.64
N ASN A 40 -12.05 -17.85 3.76
CA ASN A 40 -12.62 -18.29 5.04
C ASN A 40 -11.59 -18.53 6.16
N PRO A 41 -10.38 -19.05 5.90
CA PRO A 41 -9.36 -19.17 6.95
C PRO A 41 -8.83 -17.82 7.46
N ARG A 42 -8.88 -16.77 6.64
CA ARG A 42 -8.23 -15.46 6.89
C ARG A 42 -9.20 -14.40 7.39
N PHE A 43 -10.46 -14.48 6.96
CA PHE A 43 -11.43 -13.41 7.16
C PHE A 43 -12.75 -13.91 7.72
N VAL A 44 -13.39 -13.05 8.50
CA VAL A 44 -14.84 -13.02 8.64
C VAL A 44 -15.38 -12.05 7.58
N SER A 45 -16.05 -12.59 6.55
CA SER A 45 -16.52 -11.81 5.41
C SER A 45 -17.96 -11.35 5.60
N VAL A 46 -18.24 -10.08 5.29
CA VAL A 46 -19.59 -9.50 5.34
C VAL A 46 -19.81 -8.62 4.11
N MET A 47 -21.06 -8.54 3.65
CA MET A 47 -21.49 -7.62 2.59
C MET A 47 -22.28 -6.47 3.22
N LYS A 48 -22.04 -5.24 2.77
CA LYS A 48 -22.69 -4.04 3.27
C LYS A 48 -23.20 -3.19 2.10
N ASP A 49 -24.52 -3.07 2.03
CA ASP A 49 -25.18 -2.08 1.17
C ASP A 49 -25.00 -0.70 1.79
N LEU A 50 -24.23 0.17 1.14
CA LEU A 50 -23.91 1.49 1.70
C LEU A 50 -25.00 2.54 1.44
N GLU A 51 -26.05 2.21 0.65
CA GLU A 51 -27.24 3.03 0.51
C GLU A 51 -28.31 2.67 1.57
N ALA A 52 -28.21 1.51 2.20
CA ALA A 52 -29.14 1.10 3.25
C ALA A 52 -29.00 1.97 4.51
N GLU A 53 -30.15 2.20 5.14
CA GLU A 53 -30.21 2.91 6.43
C GLU A 53 -29.28 2.25 7.48
N GLY A 54 -28.52 3.06 8.20
CA GLY A 54 -27.57 2.60 9.20
C GLY A 54 -26.19 2.16 8.67
N ASN A 55 -25.97 2.09 7.33
CA ASN A 55 -24.69 1.74 6.73
C ASN A 55 -23.94 2.91 6.09
N THR A 56 -24.61 4.04 5.83
CA THR A 56 -24.06 5.20 5.13
C THR A 56 -22.82 5.79 5.82
N TYR A 57 -22.71 5.65 7.15
CA TYR A 57 -21.54 6.11 7.91
C TYR A 57 -20.24 5.39 7.49
N ILE A 58 -20.32 4.16 6.97
CA ILE A 58 -19.16 3.36 6.52
C ILE A 58 -18.47 4.07 5.36
N ALA A 59 -19.26 4.59 4.41
CA ALA A 59 -18.71 5.34 3.27
C ALA A 59 -17.88 6.54 3.73
N LYS A 60 -18.39 7.30 4.70
CA LYS A 60 -17.69 8.46 5.27
C LYS A 60 -16.46 8.03 6.08
N LYS A 61 -16.62 7.05 6.98
CA LYS A 61 -15.55 6.60 7.89
C LYS A 61 -14.32 6.08 7.14
N TYR A 62 -14.53 5.30 6.06
CA TYR A 62 -13.44 4.67 5.30
C TYR A 62 -13.21 5.32 3.94
N ASN A 63 -13.80 6.49 3.69
CA ASN A 63 -13.69 7.24 2.43
C ASN A 63 -13.97 6.35 1.20
N VAL A 64 -15.11 5.62 1.21
CA VAL A 64 -15.56 4.80 0.09
C VAL A 64 -16.29 5.70 -0.90
N ARG A 65 -15.75 5.82 -2.13
CA ARG A 65 -16.28 6.69 -3.19
C ARG A 65 -16.67 5.97 -4.46
N ILE A 66 -16.17 4.76 -4.65
CA ILE A 66 -16.41 3.93 -5.83
C ILE A 66 -16.83 2.52 -5.42
N TYR A 67 -17.53 1.80 -6.30
CA TYR A 67 -18.03 0.46 -6.02
C TYR A 67 -17.65 -0.53 -7.15
N PRO A 68 -17.29 -1.81 -6.80
CA PRO A 68 -17.13 -2.31 -5.43
C PRO A 68 -15.91 -1.68 -4.74
N THR A 69 -15.98 -1.54 -3.42
CA THR A 69 -14.82 -1.30 -2.54
C THR A 69 -14.79 -2.39 -1.48
N PHE A 70 -13.63 -2.98 -1.29
CA PHE A 70 -13.42 -4.01 -0.28
C PHE A 70 -12.54 -3.44 0.83
N LEU A 71 -13.06 -3.47 2.06
CA LEU A 71 -12.30 -3.05 3.24
C LEU A 71 -11.79 -4.30 3.96
N ILE A 72 -10.53 -4.28 4.34
CA ILE A 72 -9.96 -5.25 5.27
C ILE A 72 -9.75 -4.49 6.58
N LEU A 73 -10.45 -4.92 7.62
CA LEU A 73 -10.47 -4.24 8.91
C LEU A 73 -9.88 -5.14 9.99
N ARG A 74 -9.23 -4.53 10.98
CA ARG A 74 -8.91 -5.19 12.25
C ARG A 74 -10.17 -5.37 13.09
N THR A 75 -10.07 -6.15 14.14
CA THR A 75 -11.20 -6.47 15.04
C THR A 75 -11.72 -5.27 15.82
N ASP A 76 -10.92 -4.22 15.97
CA ASP A 76 -11.29 -2.93 16.56
C ASP A 76 -11.98 -1.99 15.57
N GLY A 77 -12.09 -2.42 14.30
CA GLY A 77 -12.67 -1.62 13.21
C GLY A 77 -11.73 -0.58 12.62
N SER A 78 -10.44 -0.62 12.92
CA SER A 78 -9.44 0.18 12.20
C SER A 78 -9.19 -0.41 10.80
N LEU A 79 -8.87 0.44 9.85
CA LEU A 79 -8.56 0.02 8.47
C LEU A 79 -7.19 -0.66 8.45
N TYR A 80 -7.13 -1.89 7.94
CA TYR A 80 -5.89 -2.61 7.65
C TYR A 80 -5.47 -2.39 6.20
N ALA A 81 -6.41 -2.58 5.26
CA ALA A 81 -6.18 -2.35 3.84
C ALA A 81 -7.50 -2.06 3.11
N LYS A 82 -7.40 -1.47 1.91
CA LYS A 82 -8.55 -1.15 1.06
C LYS A 82 -8.25 -1.48 -0.40
N LEU A 83 -9.22 -2.11 -1.08
CA LEU A 83 -9.17 -2.35 -2.51
C LEU A 83 -10.35 -1.62 -3.15
N GLU A 84 -10.08 -0.80 -4.16
CA GLU A 84 -11.10 0.01 -4.83
C GLU A 84 -11.34 -0.47 -6.25
N GLY A 85 -12.61 -0.54 -6.64
CA GLY A 85 -13.06 -0.83 -8.00
C GLY A 85 -12.66 -2.21 -8.51
N GLY A 86 -12.92 -2.41 -9.80
CA GLY A 86 -12.41 -3.52 -10.58
C GLY A 86 -13.08 -4.86 -10.31
N ALA A 87 -14.24 -5.10 -10.93
CA ALA A 87 -14.70 -6.47 -11.13
C ALA A 87 -13.66 -7.24 -11.95
N VAL A 88 -13.31 -8.41 -11.51
CA VAL A 88 -12.36 -9.31 -12.19
C VAL A 88 -13.08 -10.54 -12.70
N LYS A 89 -12.68 -11.06 -13.86
CA LYS A 89 -13.30 -12.25 -14.48
C LYS A 89 -12.94 -13.57 -13.79
N TYR A 90 -11.87 -13.60 -12.99
CA TYR A 90 -11.30 -14.82 -12.41
C TYR A 90 -11.00 -14.64 -10.93
N ALA A 91 -11.36 -15.62 -10.11
CA ALA A 91 -11.09 -15.61 -8.67
C ALA A 91 -9.60 -15.36 -8.37
N ARG A 92 -8.67 -16.01 -9.11
CA ARG A 92 -7.23 -15.81 -8.93
C ARG A 92 -6.81 -14.33 -9.02
N LYS A 93 -7.37 -13.57 -9.98
CA LYS A 93 -7.06 -12.14 -10.10
C LYS A 93 -7.56 -11.34 -8.91
N PHE A 94 -8.73 -11.71 -8.37
CA PHE A 94 -9.25 -11.10 -7.16
C PHE A 94 -8.37 -11.43 -5.95
N LEU A 95 -8.03 -12.71 -5.76
CA LEU A 95 -7.21 -13.16 -4.64
C LEU A 95 -5.81 -12.55 -4.67
N ASN A 96 -5.17 -12.44 -5.84
CA ASN A 96 -3.89 -11.73 -5.97
C ASN A 96 -3.98 -10.24 -5.54
N ARG A 97 -5.11 -9.58 -5.79
CA ARG A 97 -5.33 -8.21 -5.29
C ARG A 97 -5.48 -8.19 -3.77
N VAL A 98 -6.15 -9.19 -3.19
CA VAL A 98 -6.25 -9.34 -1.73
C VAL A 98 -4.87 -9.58 -1.13
N ASP A 99 -4.05 -10.46 -1.72
CA ASP A 99 -2.66 -10.67 -1.29
C ASP A 99 -1.83 -9.38 -1.32
N GLY A 100 -1.93 -8.63 -2.41
CA GLY A 100 -1.24 -7.32 -2.52
C GLY A 100 -1.69 -6.32 -1.46
N ALA A 101 -2.99 -6.29 -1.15
CA ALA A 101 -3.52 -5.41 -0.10
C ALA A 101 -3.07 -5.84 1.30
N LEU A 102 -3.01 -7.16 1.57
CA LEU A 102 -2.47 -7.68 2.82
C LEU A 102 -0.99 -7.36 2.99
N ALA A 103 -0.19 -7.57 1.94
CA ALA A 103 1.23 -7.24 1.96
C ALA A 103 1.47 -5.74 2.21
N LEU A 104 0.68 -4.87 1.56
CA LEU A 104 0.74 -3.42 1.79
C LEU A 104 0.37 -3.05 3.24
N GLY A 105 -0.65 -3.69 3.80
CA GLY A 105 -1.04 -3.51 5.20
C GLY A 105 0.06 -3.92 6.18
N GLU A 106 0.73 -5.04 5.93
CA GLU A 106 1.87 -5.50 6.73
C GLU A 106 3.05 -4.52 6.67
N MET A 107 3.39 -4.03 5.47
CA MET A 107 4.45 -3.02 5.31
C MET A 107 4.11 -1.73 6.06
N GLU A 108 2.85 -1.28 6.00
CA GLU A 108 2.36 -0.12 6.75
C GLU A 108 2.52 -0.32 8.26
N GLU A 109 2.17 -1.50 8.79
CA GLU A 109 2.33 -1.81 10.21
C GLU A 109 3.79 -1.79 10.65
N ARG A 110 4.68 -2.43 9.89
CA ARG A 110 6.12 -2.44 10.16
C ARG A 110 6.70 -1.02 10.12
N TYR A 111 6.34 -0.25 9.09
CA TYR A 111 6.77 1.15 8.97
C TYR A 111 6.28 1.99 10.16
N THR A 112 5.01 1.85 10.56
CA THR A 112 4.42 2.57 11.69
C THR A 112 5.04 2.15 13.02
N ALA A 113 5.46 0.89 13.16
CA ALA A 113 6.19 0.38 14.31
C ALA A 113 7.66 0.85 14.38
N GLY A 114 8.13 1.62 13.38
CA GLY A 114 9.48 2.20 13.36
C GLY A 114 10.51 1.41 12.57
N ASP A 115 10.12 0.34 11.86
CA ASP A 115 11.05 -0.36 10.96
C ASP A 115 11.43 0.55 9.78
N ARG A 116 12.72 0.77 9.61
CA ARG A 116 13.33 1.64 8.58
C ARG A 116 14.36 0.90 7.74
N GLY A 117 14.31 -0.44 7.75
CA GLY A 117 15.17 -1.25 6.88
C GLY A 117 14.96 -0.90 5.40
N VAL A 118 16.05 -0.70 4.65
CA VAL A 118 15.99 -0.26 3.24
C VAL A 118 15.18 -1.21 2.36
N ASP A 119 15.22 -2.51 2.64
CA ASP A 119 14.44 -3.51 1.90
C ASP A 119 12.94 -3.32 2.10
N LEU A 120 12.51 -3.08 3.37
CA LEU A 120 11.11 -2.75 3.67
C LEU A 120 10.69 -1.46 2.98
N LEU A 121 11.50 -0.40 3.12
CA LEU A 121 11.19 0.90 2.53
C LEU A 121 11.08 0.83 1.02
N THR A 122 11.98 0.08 0.36
CA THR A 122 11.94 -0.11 -1.08
C THR A 122 10.65 -0.82 -1.51
N ALA A 123 10.32 -1.96 -0.88
CA ALA A 123 9.11 -2.71 -1.18
C ALA A 123 7.84 -1.89 -0.90
N TYR A 124 7.81 -1.15 0.22
CA TYR A 124 6.67 -0.34 0.61
C TYR A 124 6.46 0.86 -0.32
N VAL A 125 7.53 1.56 -0.67
CA VAL A 125 7.50 2.66 -1.65
C VAL A 125 7.03 2.15 -3.02
N ASP A 126 7.60 1.05 -3.53
CA ASP A 126 7.20 0.47 -4.81
C ASP A 126 5.70 0.10 -4.83
N ALA A 127 5.19 -0.46 -3.73
CA ALA A 127 3.76 -0.78 -3.59
C ALA A 127 2.87 0.49 -3.53
N LEU A 128 3.39 1.62 -3.04
CA LEU A 128 2.67 2.89 -2.93
C LEU A 128 2.74 3.76 -4.19
N MET A 129 3.71 3.55 -5.09
CA MET A 129 3.96 4.47 -6.22
C MET A 129 2.73 4.71 -7.11
N HIS A 130 1.84 3.73 -7.30
CA HIS A 130 0.62 3.92 -8.08
C HIS A 130 -0.57 4.38 -7.23
N PRO A 131 -0.91 3.72 -6.09
CA PRO A 131 -2.11 4.08 -5.33
C PRO A 131 -1.95 5.35 -4.50
N ALA A 132 -0.72 5.70 -4.09
CA ALA A 132 -0.45 6.85 -3.20
C ALA A 132 0.95 7.46 -3.43
N PRO A 133 1.25 8.01 -4.63
CA PRO A 133 2.59 8.47 -4.99
C PRO A 133 3.12 9.57 -4.07
N MET A 134 2.28 10.46 -3.58
CA MET A 134 2.69 11.51 -2.63
C MET A 134 3.17 10.92 -1.30
N LYS A 135 2.49 9.88 -0.79
CA LYS A 135 2.93 9.18 0.42
C LYS A 135 4.26 8.45 0.20
N ALA A 136 4.42 7.79 -0.95
CA ALA A 136 5.68 7.13 -1.32
C ALA A 136 6.85 8.12 -1.31
N ARG A 137 6.70 9.27 -1.95
CA ARG A 137 7.72 10.33 -1.99
C ARG A 137 8.05 10.90 -0.61
N SER A 138 7.03 11.17 0.22
CA SER A 138 7.25 11.63 1.59
C SER A 138 8.07 10.62 2.40
N ILE A 139 7.77 9.33 2.29
CA ILE A 139 8.52 8.26 2.99
C ILE A 139 10.00 8.27 2.58
N ILE A 140 10.28 8.38 1.27
CA ILE A 140 11.67 8.42 0.79
C ILE A 140 12.37 9.68 1.27
N ASN A 141 11.73 10.85 1.14
CA ASN A 141 12.26 12.12 1.57
C ASN A 141 12.67 12.09 3.05
N ASP A 142 11.72 11.67 3.90
CA ASP A 142 11.93 11.59 5.35
C ASP A 142 13.05 10.60 5.73
N TYR A 143 13.24 9.54 4.95
CA TYR A 143 14.32 8.59 5.15
C TYR A 143 15.66 9.15 4.71
N VAL A 144 15.74 9.74 3.50
CA VAL A 144 17.02 10.20 2.90
C VAL A 144 17.68 11.28 3.75
N VAL A 145 16.91 12.20 4.35
CA VAL A 145 17.47 13.25 5.23
C VAL A 145 18.13 12.70 6.49
N THR A 146 17.89 11.44 6.86
CA THR A 146 18.49 10.78 8.02
C THR A 146 19.80 10.06 7.69
N LEU A 147 20.12 9.89 6.40
CA LEU A 147 21.26 9.08 5.97
C LEU A 147 22.59 9.80 6.17
N SER A 148 23.58 9.07 6.69
CA SER A 148 24.97 9.49 6.64
C SER A 148 25.56 9.40 5.22
N VAL A 149 26.73 10.00 5.00
CA VAL A 149 27.47 9.87 3.72
C VAL A 149 27.75 8.39 3.37
N ASP A 150 28.04 7.56 4.37
CA ASP A 150 28.29 6.14 4.17
C ASP A 150 27.01 5.40 3.76
N ASP A 151 25.91 5.69 4.43
CA ASP A 151 24.61 5.10 4.10
C ASP A 151 24.16 5.54 2.70
N MET A 152 24.28 6.84 2.36
CA MET A 152 23.94 7.34 1.01
C MET A 152 24.79 6.69 -0.08
N ALA A 153 26.01 6.24 0.21
CA ALA A 153 26.87 5.56 -0.76
C ALA A 153 26.56 4.05 -0.90
N CYS A 154 25.69 3.49 -0.08
CA CYS A 154 25.25 2.10 -0.16
C CYS A 154 24.33 1.89 -1.38
N ASP A 155 24.57 0.80 -2.14
CA ASP A 155 23.81 0.50 -3.37
C ASP A 155 22.31 0.44 -3.16
N ALA A 156 21.86 -0.21 -2.10
CA ALA A 156 20.42 -0.32 -1.79
C ALA A 156 19.78 1.07 -1.54
N ASN A 157 20.47 1.94 -0.80
CA ASN A 157 19.99 3.29 -0.55
C ASN A 157 20.02 4.14 -1.83
N LEU A 158 21.03 4.00 -2.67
CA LEU A 158 21.08 4.70 -3.97
C LEU A 158 19.90 4.34 -4.87
N GLU A 159 19.51 3.05 -4.90
CA GLU A 159 18.34 2.62 -5.68
C GLU A 159 17.02 3.20 -5.11
N LEU A 160 16.90 3.34 -3.79
CA LEU A 160 15.75 3.98 -3.17
C LEU A 160 15.74 5.51 -3.42
N ILE A 161 16.89 6.16 -3.29
CA ILE A 161 17.06 7.59 -3.51
C ILE A 161 16.63 8.02 -4.91
N LYS A 162 16.92 7.23 -5.93
CA LYS A 162 16.48 7.50 -7.33
C LYS A 162 14.96 7.62 -7.48
N ARG A 163 14.18 7.14 -6.52
CA ARG A 163 12.71 7.21 -6.51
C ARG A 163 12.16 8.48 -5.86
N LEU A 164 13.01 9.43 -5.42
CA LEU A 164 12.56 10.71 -4.86
C LEU A 164 11.62 11.44 -5.81
N GLY A 165 12.01 11.54 -7.10
CA GLY A 165 11.18 12.11 -8.15
C GLY A 165 10.82 13.59 -7.92
N ASP A 166 11.66 14.31 -7.15
CA ASP A 166 11.51 15.73 -6.84
C ASP A 166 12.88 16.31 -6.46
N ALA A 167 13.37 17.21 -7.27
CA ALA A 167 14.68 17.86 -7.07
C ALA A 167 14.63 19.09 -6.12
N GLU A 168 13.45 19.43 -5.62
CA GLU A 168 13.27 20.53 -4.67
C GLU A 168 13.04 20.03 -3.23
N CYS A 169 12.90 18.70 -3.05
CA CYS A 169 12.67 18.12 -1.72
C CYS A 169 13.94 18.11 -0.85
N ASP A 170 13.73 18.08 0.47
CA ASP A 170 14.83 18.09 1.47
C ASP A 170 15.81 16.92 1.28
N GLY A 171 15.33 15.75 0.86
CA GLY A 171 16.15 14.58 0.57
C GLY A 171 17.11 14.81 -0.59
N TYR A 172 16.66 15.48 -1.66
CA TYR A 172 17.54 15.87 -2.76
C TYR A 172 18.56 16.90 -2.32
N ILE A 173 18.15 17.93 -1.59
CA ILE A 173 19.04 18.97 -1.04
C ILE A 173 20.10 18.31 -0.17
N HIS A 174 19.72 17.39 0.72
CA HIS A 174 20.62 16.63 1.57
C HIS A 174 21.69 15.85 0.76
N MET A 175 21.29 15.21 -0.33
CA MET A 175 22.22 14.55 -1.26
C MET A 175 23.22 15.53 -1.89
N VAL A 176 22.73 16.70 -2.33
CA VAL A 176 23.57 17.73 -2.98
C VAL A 176 24.55 18.36 -1.97
N ASP A 177 24.13 18.61 -0.75
CA ASP A 177 24.97 19.17 0.33
C ASP A 177 26.11 18.20 0.71
N ASN A 178 25.85 16.89 0.64
CA ASN A 178 26.83 15.84 0.93
C ASN A 178 27.58 15.33 -0.32
N ARG A 179 27.44 16.00 -1.48
CA ARG A 179 27.96 15.55 -2.78
C ARG A 179 29.43 15.19 -2.81
N ALA A 180 30.28 15.95 -2.10
CA ALA A 180 31.73 15.71 -2.10
C ALA A 180 32.06 14.36 -1.42
N GLY A 181 31.42 14.08 -0.29
CA GLY A 181 31.59 12.84 0.45
C GLY A 181 31.06 11.63 -0.31
N VAL A 182 29.83 11.71 -0.80
CA VAL A 182 29.21 10.61 -1.54
C VAL A 182 29.95 10.34 -2.85
N ALA A 183 30.27 11.37 -3.62
CA ALA A 183 31.01 11.23 -4.89
C ALA A 183 32.43 10.70 -4.70
N SER A 184 33.07 10.93 -3.54
CA SER A 184 34.39 10.32 -3.24
C SER A 184 34.29 8.80 -3.05
N LYS A 185 33.15 8.28 -2.61
CA LYS A 185 32.93 6.85 -2.36
C LYS A 185 32.45 6.10 -3.60
N ILE A 186 31.50 6.66 -4.36
CA ILE A 186 30.87 5.98 -5.51
C ILE A 186 31.39 6.47 -6.87
N GLY A 187 32.20 7.52 -6.89
CA GLY A 187 32.69 8.17 -8.13
C GLY A 187 31.74 9.24 -8.65
N LYS A 188 32.33 10.33 -9.18
CA LYS A 188 31.57 11.51 -9.70
C LYS A 188 30.56 11.15 -10.78
N LYS A 189 30.92 10.24 -11.71
CA LYS A 189 30.04 9.82 -12.80
C LYS A 189 28.80 9.12 -12.28
N ARG A 190 28.95 8.18 -11.35
CA ARG A 190 27.84 7.45 -10.74
C ARG A 190 26.94 8.38 -9.92
N PHE A 191 27.56 9.28 -9.14
CA PHE A 191 26.80 10.29 -8.39
C PHE A 191 25.93 11.15 -9.31
N GLY A 192 26.50 11.66 -10.43
CA GLY A 192 25.72 12.40 -11.44
C GLY A 192 24.54 11.59 -11.96
N SER A 193 24.75 10.31 -12.32
CA SER A 193 23.65 9.45 -12.80
C SER A 193 22.56 9.21 -11.76
N VAL A 194 22.87 9.26 -10.45
CA VAL A 194 21.86 9.17 -9.38
C VAL A 194 21.01 10.45 -9.36
N LEU A 195 21.64 11.62 -9.43
CA LEU A 195 20.92 12.89 -9.46
C LEU A 195 20.04 13.02 -10.70
N ASP A 196 20.57 12.63 -11.88
CA ASP A 196 19.82 12.66 -13.14
C ASP A 196 18.57 11.73 -13.11
N ALA A 197 18.59 10.67 -12.32
CA ALA A 197 17.47 9.75 -12.18
C ALA A 197 16.35 10.26 -11.25
N ILE A 198 16.61 11.31 -10.47
CA ILE A 198 15.61 11.93 -9.57
C ILE A 198 14.71 12.90 -10.33
N TYR A 199 15.16 13.44 -11.47
CA TYR A 199 14.40 14.30 -12.35
C TYR A 199 13.40 13.51 -13.20
#